data_a6ba7aa48a7bc8186143bd7ed864d77b
#
_entry.id   a6ba7aa48a7bc8186143bd7ed864d77b
#
_cell.length_a   1.000
_cell.length_b   1.000
_cell.length_c   1.000
_cell.angle_alpha   90.00
_cell.angle_beta   90.00
_cell.angle_gamma   90.00
#
_symmetry.space_group_name_H-M   'P 1'
#
loop_
_entity.id
_entity.type
_entity.pdbx_description
1 polymer ?
#
loop_
_entity_poly.entity_id
_entity_poly.type
_entity_poly.pdbx_seq_one_letter_code
_entity_poly.pdbx_strand_id
1 'polypeptide(L)'
;IKRVFYTMDTPMGVTRGRHAHHETEMVLIAIKGVIEVRTITIDGHDNTFMLTNASEGLYLPKLCWHEMKYSNDAVQLVICNTLYNETDYIRDWHQFTTLQLSYASR
;
A
#
# COMPACT_ATOMS: atom_id res chain seq x y z
N ILE A 1 -12.37 7.62 -8.95
CA ILE A 1 -12.23 6.17 -8.69
C ILE A 1 -12.29 5.43 -10.00
N LYS A 2 -11.27 4.65 -10.31
CA LYS A 2 -11.21 3.87 -11.55
C LYS A 2 -11.09 2.36 -11.31
N ARG A 3 -10.73 1.96 -10.09
CA ARG A 3 -10.57 0.54 -9.75
C ARG A 3 -10.86 0.34 -8.28
N VAL A 4 -11.61 -0.73 -7.99
CA VAL A 4 -11.88 -1.18 -6.63
C VAL A 4 -11.66 -2.68 -6.59
N PHE A 5 -10.96 -3.17 -5.57
CA PHE A 5 -10.78 -4.60 -5.40
C PHE A 5 -10.68 -4.97 -3.92
N TYR A 6 -10.88 -6.27 -3.65
CA TYR A 6 -10.78 -6.82 -2.30
C TYR A 6 -9.59 -7.75 -2.20
N THR A 7 -8.99 -7.80 -1.01
CA THR A 7 -8.02 -8.83 -0.63
C THR A 7 -8.54 -9.54 0.60
N MET A 8 -8.63 -10.86 0.54
CA MET A 8 -9.12 -11.69 1.65
C MET A 8 -8.39 -13.03 1.65
N ASP A 9 -8.57 -13.79 2.73
CA ASP A 9 -8.00 -15.14 2.88
C ASP A 9 -6.46 -15.14 2.83
N THR A 10 -5.83 -14.08 3.28
CA THR A 10 -4.37 -14.03 3.39
C THR A 10 -3.95 -14.79 4.65
N PRO A 11 -3.11 -15.84 4.53
CA PRO A 11 -2.60 -16.56 5.69
C PRO A 11 -1.84 -15.66 6.66
N MET A 12 -1.94 -15.94 7.97
CA MET A 12 -1.13 -15.25 8.97
C MET A 12 0.35 -15.45 8.67
N GLY A 13 1.15 -14.41 8.91
CA GLY A 13 2.58 -14.43 8.66
C GLY A 13 2.97 -14.11 7.22
N VAL A 14 2.01 -14.03 6.31
CA VAL A 14 2.29 -13.61 4.92
C VAL A 14 2.20 -12.08 4.84
N THR A 15 3.25 -11.47 4.28
CA THR A 15 3.27 -10.05 3.98
C THR A 15 2.89 -9.85 2.51
N ARG A 16 1.88 -9.04 2.27
CA ARG A 16 1.49 -8.64 0.91
C ARG A 16 1.98 -7.24 0.61
N GLY A 17 1.83 -6.82 -0.64
CA GLY A 17 2.30 -5.54 -1.13
C GLY A 17 3.77 -5.64 -1.50
N ARG A 18 4.64 -4.95 -0.76
CA ARG A 18 6.07 -4.81 -1.06
C ARG A 18 6.27 -4.18 -2.41
N HIS A 19 5.56 -3.08 -2.63
CA HIS A 19 5.67 -2.31 -3.85
C HIS A 19 5.23 -0.87 -3.63
N ALA A 20 5.52 -0.04 -4.63
CA ALA A 20 5.04 1.32 -4.74
C ALA A 20 4.44 1.50 -6.14
N HIS A 21 3.90 2.67 -6.42
CA HIS A 21 3.33 2.99 -7.72
C HIS A 21 3.86 4.34 -8.20
N HIS A 22 4.08 4.46 -9.50
CA HIS A 22 4.48 5.72 -10.11
C HIS A 22 3.33 6.73 -10.13
N GLU A 23 2.13 6.28 -10.47
CA GLU A 23 0.98 7.15 -10.71
C GLU A 23 -0.22 6.89 -9.82
N THR A 24 -0.39 5.66 -9.32
CA THR A 24 -1.57 5.29 -8.56
C THR A 24 -1.55 5.87 -7.16
N GLU A 25 -2.64 6.51 -6.79
CA GLU A 25 -3.01 6.84 -5.42
C GLU A 25 -4.11 5.89 -4.99
N MET A 26 -4.14 5.53 -3.73
CA MET A 26 -5.14 4.59 -3.26
C MET A 26 -5.57 4.88 -1.82
N VAL A 27 -6.73 4.33 -1.47
CA VAL A 27 -7.22 4.30 -0.10
C VAL A 27 -7.41 2.84 0.30
N LEU A 28 -6.88 2.47 1.45
CA LEU A 28 -7.00 1.14 2.04
C LEU A 28 -7.99 1.19 3.19
N ILE A 29 -8.91 0.23 3.25
CA ILE A 29 -9.91 0.13 4.33
C ILE A 29 -9.95 -1.31 4.82
N ALA A 30 -9.87 -1.50 6.14
CA ALA A 30 -10.10 -2.81 6.74
C ALA A 30 -11.62 -2.97 6.96
N ILE A 31 -12.28 -3.65 6.02
CA ILE A 31 -13.73 -3.93 6.12
C ILE A 31 -14.00 -4.88 7.29
N LYS A 32 -13.07 -5.79 7.53
CA LYS A 32 -13.13 -6.77 8.62
C LYS A 32 -11.72 -7.08 9.09
N GLY A 33 -11.60 -7.38 10.38
CA GLY A 33 -10.32 -7.76 10.97
C GLY A 33 -9.36 -6.60 11.15
N VAL A 34 -8.08 -6.92 11.25
CA VAL A 34 -7.00 -5.97 11.49
C VAL A 34 -5.96 -6.08 10.39
N ILE A 35 -5.55 -4.94 9.86
CA ILE A 35 -4.50 -4.85 8.84
C ILE A 35 -3.43 -3.90 9.34
N GLU A 36 -2.20 -4.40 9.47
CA GLU A 36 -1.03 -3.58 9.76
C GLU A 36 -0.42 -3.14 8.44
N VAL A 37 -0.33 -1.84 8.22
CA VAL A 37 0.22 -1.26 6.99
C VAL A 37 1.46 -0.45 7.32
N ARG A 38 2.60 -0.87 6.77
CA ARG A 38 3.83 -0.09 6.83
C ARG A 38 3.96 0.70 5.54
N THR A 39 4.23 1.99 5.67
CA THR A 39 4.42 2.90 4.53
C THR A 39 5.78 3.57 4.62
N ILE A 40 6.45 3.68 3.48
CA ILE A 40 7.72 4.40 3.35
C ILE A 40 7.56 5.34 2.16
N THR A 41 7.51 6.63 2.46
CA THR A 41 7.31 7.65 1.43
C THR A 41 8.58 7.93 0.65
N ILE A 42 8.42 8.58 -0.50
CA ILE A 42 9.57 8.93 -1.36
C ILE A 42 10.57 9.85 -0.65
N ASP A 43 10.09 10.67 0.29
CA ASP A 43 10.93 11.55 1.10
C ASP A 43 11.45 10.90 2.38
N GLY A 44 11.23 9.59 2.57
CA GLY A 44 11.88 8.81 3.62
C GLY A 44 11.11 8.66 4.93
N HIS A 45 9.84 9.07 4.99
CA HIS A 45 9.03 8.87 6.19
C HIS A 45 8.55 7.42 6.25
N ASP A 46 8.90 6.72 7.33
CA ASP A 46 8.57 5.33 7.59
C ASP A 46 7.57 5.28 8.73
N ASN A 47 6.35 4.86 8.44
CA ASN A 47 5.26 4.79 9.42
C ASN A 47 4.56 3.45 9.36
N THR A 48 3.96 3.06 10.49
CA THR A 48 3.13 1.86 10.57
C THR A 48 1.75 2.27 11.10
N PHE A 49 0.72 1.85 10.39
CA PHE A 49 -0.68 2.13 10.73
C PHE A 49 -1.42 0.83 11.00
N MET A 50 -2.31 0.85 11.98
CA MET A 50 -3.19 -0.27 12.27
C MET A 50 -4.59 0.08 11.81
N LEU A 51 -5.09 -0.62 10.80
CA LEU A 51 -6.45 -0.45 10.31
C LEU A 51 -7.34 -1.45 11.04
N THR A 52 -8.24 -0.95 11.88
CA THR A 52 -9.09 -1.77 12.76
C THR A 52 -10.57 -1.47 12.60
N ASN A 53 -10.93 -0.51 11.75
CA ASN A 53 -12.29 0.02 11.69
C ASN A 53 -12.65 0.36 10.24
N ALA A 54 -13.79 -0.16 9.78
CA ALA A 54 -14.25 0.07 8.42
C ALA A 54 -14.66 1.53 8.13
N SER A 55 -14.78 2.36 9.15
CA SER A 55 -15.08 3.78 8.98
C SER A 55 -13.84 4.64 8.72
N GLU A 56 -12.65 4.05 8.74
CA GLU A 56 -11.39 4.76 8.53
C GLU A 56 -10.68 4.25 7.29
N GLY A 57 -10.20 5.17 6.46
CA GLY A 57 -9.40 4.85 5.28
C GLY A 57 -7.98 5.41 5.44
N LEU A 58 -7.00 4.65 4.96
CA LEU A 58 -5.62 5.10 4.88
C LEU A 58 -5.30 5.49 3.44
N TYR A 59 -4.96 6.75 3.25
CA TYR A 59 -4.53 7.25 1.95
C TYR A 59 -3.06 6.93 1.71
N LEU A 60 -2.77 6.33 0.55
CA LEU A 60 -1.41 6.10 0.06
C LEU A 60 -1.16 6.99 -1.17
N PRO A 61 -0.21 7.93 -1.07
CA PRO A 61 0.15 8.76 -2.22
C PRO A 61 0.94 7.97 -3.27
N LYS A 62 1.18 8.59 -4.41
CA LYS A 62 2.14 8.09 -5.39
C LYS A 62 3.50 7.90 -4.73
N LEU A 63 4.30 6.96 -5.28
CA LEU A 63 5.68 6.75 -4.84
C LEU A 63 5.76 6.48 -3.33
N CYS A 64 4.83 5.66 -2.83
CA CYS A 64 4.81 5.24 -1.44
C CYS A 64 4.93 3.72 -1.40
N TRP A 65 6.07 3.24 -0.90
CA TRP A 65 6.28 1.81 -0.68
C TRP A 65 5.41 1.36 0.47
N HIS A 66 4.69 0.26 0.29
CA HIS A 66 3.82 -0.24 1.35
C HIS A 66 3.84 -1.75 1.44
N GLU A 67 3.67 -2.23 2.67
CA GLU A 67 3.62 -3.64 3.02
C GLU A 67 2.46 -3.84 3.98
N MET A 68 1.73 -4.94 3.83
CA MET A 68 0.57 -5.24 4.65
C MET A 68 0.66 -6.62 5.28
N LYS A 69 0.27 -6.71 6.56
CA LYS A 69 0.08 -7.95 7.30
C LYS A 69 -1.35 -8.00 7.80
N TYR A 70 -1.96 -9.15 7.80
CA TYR A 70 -3.39 -9.34 8.01
C TYR A 70 -3.69 -10.28 9.16
N SER A 71 -4.75 -9.99 9.94
CA SER A 71 -5.37 -10.99 10.79
C SER A 71 -6.04 -12.07 9.91
N ASN A 72 -6.32 -13.26 10.48
CA ASN A 72 -6.90 -14.38 9.72
C ASN A 72 -8.21 -14.04 9.02
N ASP A 73 -9.01 -13.19 9.63
CA ASP A 73 -10.34 -12.82 9.15
C ASP A 73 -10.36 -11.53 8.35
N ALA A 74 -9.20 -10.93 8.11
CA ALA A 74 -9.13 -9.60 7.50
C ALA A 74 -9.67 -9.59 6.08
N VAL A 75 -10.44 -8.56 5.77
CA VAL A 75 -10.89 -8.22 4.43
C VAL A 75 -10.47 -6.79 4.16
N GLN A 76 -9.64 -6.61 3.13
CA GLN A 76 -9.16 -5.30 2.72
C GLN A 76 -9.90 -4.84 1.48
N LEU A 77 -10.44 -3.62 1.53
CA LEU A 77 -10.96 -2.92 0.36
C LEU A 77 -9.91 -1.92 -0.11
N VAL A 78 -9.62 -1.93 -1.41
CA VAL A 78 -8.67 -0.99 -2.01
C VAL A 78 -9.38 -0.20 -3.10
N ILE A 79 -9.26 1.12 -3.01
CA ILE A 79 -9.85 2.06 -3.96
C ILE A 79 -8.71 2.82 -4.63
N CYS A 80 -8.65 2.76 -5.97
CA CYS A 80 -7.54 3.36 -6.75
C CYS A 80 -8.08 4.40 -7.73
N ASN A 81 -7.22 5.37 -8.04
CA ASN A 81 -7.53 6.42 -9.02
C ASN A 81 -7.07 6.06 -10.44
N THR A 82 -6.50 4.89 -10.65
CA THR A 82 -6.04 4.40 -11.95
C THR A 82 -6.56 3.00 -12.22
N LEU A 83 -6.62 2.63 -13.51
CA LEU A 83 -6.84 1.24 -13.90
C LEU A 83 -5.55 0.45 -13.64
N TYR A 84 -5.69 -0.89 -13.55
CA TYR A 84 -4.53 -1.74 -13.39
C TYR A 84 -3.57 -1.59 -14.57
N ASN A 85 -2.29 -1.37 -14.25
CA ASN A 85 -1.21 -1.31 -15.24
C ASN A 85 0.08 -1.78 -14.58
N GLU A 86 0.61 -2.92 -15.03
CA GLU A 86 1.82 -3.50 -14.41
C GLU A 86 3.02 -2.56 -14.50
N THR A 87 3.11 -1.74 -15.53
CA THR A 87 4.23 -0.78 -15.68
C THR A 87 4.20 0.33 -14.63
N ASP A 88 3.08 0.52 -13.94
CA ASP A 88 2.95 1.49 -12.85
C ASP A 88 3.57 0.98 -11.55
N TYR A 89 3.81 -0.32 -11.42
CA TYR A 89 4.33 -0.92 -10.19
C TYR A 89 5.84 -0.77 -10.09
N ILE A 90 6.29 -0.46 -8.88
CA ILE A 90 7.70 -0.53 -8.49
C ILE A 90 7.78 -1.66 -7.47
N ARG A 91 8.24 -2.83 -7.90
CA ARG A 91 8.23 -4.04 -7.08
C ARG A 91 9.60 -4.37 -6.49
N ASP A 92 10.64 -3.69 -6.93
CA ASP A 92 12.00 -3.89 -6.46
C ASP A 92 12.38 -2.80 -5.46
N TRP A 93 12.72 -3.22 -4.24
CA TRP A 93 13.13 -2.31 -3.18
C TRP A 93 14.34 -1.45 -3.61
N HIS A 94 15.29 -2.05 -4.34
CA HIS A 94 16.45 -1.31 -4.83
C HIS A 94 16.04 -0.20 -5.80
N GLN A 95 15.11 -0.48 -6.69
CA GLN A 95 14.57 0.53 -7.60
C GLN A 95 13.91 1.67 -6.82
N PHE A 96 13.13 1.35 -5.79
CA PHE A 96 12.48 2.37 -4.96
C PHE A 96 13.49 3.23 -4.21
N THR A 97 14.51 2.62 -3.59
CA THR A 97 15.53 3.39 -2.87
C THR A 97 16.36 4.27 -3.80
N THR A 98 16.58 3.85 -5.03
CA THR A 98 17.21 4.68 -6.06
C THR A 98 16.37 5.91 -6.37
N LEU A 99 15.05 5.75 -6.47
CA LEU A 99 14.13 6.88 -6.66
C LEU A 99 14.13 7.82 -5.45
N GLN A 100 14.24 7.28 -4.24
CA GLN A 100 14.37 8.12 -3.03
C GLN A 100 15.61 9.00 -3.08
N LEU A 101 16.74 8.46 -3.50
CA LEU A 101 17.97 9.22 -3.65
C LEU A 101 17.83 10.32 -4.69
N SER A 102 17.21 10.02 -5.81
CA SER A 102 16.94 10.99 -6.86
C SER A 102 16.02 12.11 -6.37
N TYR A 103 15.01 11.77 -5.59
CA TYR A 103 14.09 12.75 -5.00
C TYR A 103 14.82 13.67 -4.02
N ALA A 104 15.68 13.12 -3.16
CA ALA A 104 16.41 13.87 -2.14
C ALA A 104 17.41 14.86 -2.73
N SER A 105 17.86 14.64 -3.96
CA SER A 105 18.85 15.49 -4.62
C SER A 105 18.24 16.64 -5.43
N ARG A 106 16.91 16.80 -5.38
CA ARG A 106 16.22 17.88 -6.09
C ARG A 106 16.39 19.24 -5.40
#